data_5facd4c717e00a165ec5b04abe5c352f
#
_entry.id   5facd4c717e00a165ec5b04abe5c352f
#
_cell.length_a   1.000
_cell.length_b   1.000
_cell.length_c   1.000
_cell.angle_alpha   90.00
_cell.angle_beta   90.00
_cell.angle_gamma   90.00
#
_symmetry.space_group_name_H-M   'P 1'
#
loop_
_entity.id
_entity.type
_entity.pdbx_description
1 polymer ?
#
loop_
_entity_poly.entity_id
_entity_poly.type
_entity_poly.pdbx_seq_one_letter_code
_entity_poly.pdbx_strand_id
1 'polypeptide(L)'
;MRRDVKNDFITKLDLQVESKEILKNARAAVLKTLVPLPKAEIIQRLTWLASVVQTKGGVEDMSVRIKALAQNLEDVPADITIFVIKQISQEEEWFPSWSQFYQRINHRIANRNLFLDKLNTVERFIGKEN
;
A
#
# COMPACT_ATOMS: atom_id res chain seq x y z
N MET A 1 -14.09 25.20 20.77
CA MET A 1 -14.47 24.45 21.97
C MET A 1 -13.68 24.95 23.17
N ARG A 2 -14.37 25.41 24.17
CA ARG A 2 -13.73 25.89 25.39
C ARG A 2 -13.29 24.73 26.26
N ARG A 3 -12.07 24.78 26.73
CA ARG A 3 -11.54 23.82 27.70
C ARG A 3 -11.29 24.50 29.02
N ASP A 4 -11.71 23.83 30.06
CA ASP A 4 -11.42 24.26 31.41
C ASP A 4 -9.94 24.00 31.71
N VAL A 5 -9.27 24.94 32.39
CA VAL A 5 -7.84 24.83 32.73
C VAL A 5 -7.57 23.57 33.58
N LYS A 6 -8.51 23.19 34.45
CA LYS A 6 -8.39 21.99 35.28
C LYS A 6 -8.39 20.70 34.48
N ASN A 7 -9.09 20.66 33.35
CA ASN A 7 -9.19 19.47 32.50
C ASN A 7 -8.13 19.43 31.43
N ASP A 8 -7.38 20.51 31.20
CA ASP A 8 -6.41 20.60 30.12
C ASP A 8 -5.26 19.60 30.31
N PHE A 9 -4.78 19.41 31.54
CA PHE A 9 -3.73 18.44 31.83
C PHE A 9 -4.20 17.00 31.62
N ILE A 10 -5.38 16.65 32.09
CA ILE A 10 -5.99 15.33 31.92
C ILE A 10 -6.23 15.07 30.43
N THR A 11 -6.73 16.07 29.71
CA THR A 11 -6.97 15.96 28.25
C THR A 11 -5.69 15.70 27.48
N LYS A 12 -4.58 16.36 27.87
CA LYS A 12 -3.26 16.13 27.25
C LYS A 12 -2.76 14.71 27.46
N LEU A 13 -2.95 14.16 28.68
CA LEU A 13 -2.58 12.78 28.96
C LEU A 13 -3.42 11.80 28.14
N ASP A 14 -4.72 12.01 28.05
CA ASP A 14 -5.62 11.19 27.25
C ASP A 14 -5.25 11.23 25.77
N LEU A 15 -4.92 12.42 25.24
CA LEU A 15 -4.48 12.58 23.86
C LEU A 15 -3.16 11.85 23.58
N GLN A 16 -2.22 11.85 24.53
CA GLN A 16 -0.98 11.10 24.39
C GLN A 16 -1.21 9.61 24.32
N VAL A 17 -2.08 9.07 25.18
CA VAL A 17 -2.43 7.64 25.18
C VAL A 17 -3.14 7.27 23.88
N GLU A 18 -4.11 8.06 23.46
CA GLU A 18 -4.79 7.85 22.17
C GLU A 18 -3.83 7.91 21.00
N SER A 19 -2.92 8.88 20.99
CA SER A 19 -1.92 9.03 19.93
C SER A 19 -1.00 7.82 19.83
N LYS A 20 -0.55 7.27 20.96
CA LYS A 20 0.26 6.06 20.99
C LYS A 20 -0.49 4.86 20.45
N GLU A 21 -1.76 4.69 20.82
CA GLU A 21 -2.60 3.61 20.32
C GLU A 21 -2.86 3.74 18.83
N ILE A 22 -3.19 4.94 18.36
CA ILE A 22 -3.41 5.22 16.94
C ILE A 22 -2.15 4.90 16.13
N LEU A 23 -0.98 5.33 16.59
CA LEU A 23 0.30 5.05 15.93
C LEU A 23 0.60 3.56 15.90
N LYS A 24 0.38 2.85 17.01
CA LYS A 24 0.56 1.40 17.09
C LYS A 24 -0.36 0.69 16.11
N ASN A 25 -1.63 1.09 16.06
CA ASN A 25 -2.61 0.49 15.16
C ASN A 25 -2.29 0.80 13.69
N ALA A 26 -1.88 2.03 13.39
CA ALA A 26 -1.47 2.42 12.05
C ALA A 26 -0.25 1.62 11.58
N ARG A 27 0.75 1.46 12.44
CA ARG A 27 1.93 0.65 12.12
C ARG A 27 1.56 -0.81 11.91
N ALA A 28 0.73 -1.38 12.78
CA ALA A 28 0.28 -2.76 12.65
C ALA A 28 -0.50 -2.97 11.35
N ALA A 29 -1.37 -2.02 10.98
CA ALA A 29 -2.12 -2.07 9.73
C ALA A 29 -1.19 -2.05 8.52
N VAL A 30 -0.18 -1.16 8.51
CA VAL A 30 0.82 -1.10 7.44
C VAL A 30 1.62 -2.39 7.36
N LEU A 31 2.08 -2.93 8.49
CA LEU A 31 2.87 -4.16 8.52
C LEU A 31 2.09 -5.36 7.99
N LYS A 32 0.78 -5.42 8.26
CA LYS A 32 -0.08 -6.47 7.69
C LYS A 32 -0.13 -6.44 6.17
N THR A 33 -0.02 -5.26 5.58
CA THR A 33 -0.06 -5.11 4.12
C THR A 33 1.27 -5.39 3.44
N LEU A 34 2.36 -5.59 4.20
CA LEU A 34 3.67 -5.92 3.63
C LEU A 34 3.77 -7.36 3.12
N VAL A 35 2.80 -8.21 3.47
CA VAL A 35 2.77 -9.59 2.99
C VAL A 35 2.33 -9.61 1.52
N PRO A 36 3.07 -10.28 0.63
CA PRO A 36 2.66 -10.41 -0.77
C PRO A 36 1.40 -11.26 -0.93
N LEU A 37 0.71 -11.05 -2.06
CA LEU A 37 -0.40 -11.92 -2.44
C LEU A 37 0.10 -13.30 -2.86
N PRO A 38 -0.70 -14.36 -2.65
CA PRO A 38 -0.42 -15.66 -3.25
C PRO A 38 -0.34 -15.55 -4.78
N LYS A 39 0.57 -16.30 -5.38
CA LYS A 39 0.78 -16.27 -6.85
C LYS A 39 -0.51 -16.50 -7.64
N ALA A 40 -1.33 -17.45 -7.19
CA ALA A 40 -2.61 -17.75 -7.84
C ALA A 40 -3.54 -16.52 -7.86
N GLU A 41 -3.57 -15.75 -6.77
CA GLU A 41 -4.39 -14.54 -6.69
C GLU A 41 -3.82 -13.43 -7.58
N ILE A 42 -2.50 -13.28 -7.65
CA ILE A 42 -1.86 -12.33 -8.55
C ILE A 42 -2.27 -12.64 -10.00
N ILE A 43 -2.19 -13.90 -10.40
CA ILE A 43 -2.58 -14.34 -11.73
C ILE A 43 -4.05 -14.03 -12.01
N GLN A 44 -4.94 -14.29 -11.05
CA GLN A 44 -6.37 -13.98 -11.20
C GLN A 44 -6.59 -12.48 -11.42
N ARG A 45 -5.91 -11.63 -10.66
CA ARG A 45 -6.05 -10.18 -10.77
C ARG A 45 -5.48 -9.65 -12.08
N LEU A 46 -4.37 -10.20 -12.55
CA LEU A 46 -3.80 -9.84 -13.85
C LEU A 46 -4.67 -10.32 -15.00
N THR A 47 -5.31 -11.49 -14.86
CA THR A 47 -6.27 -11.99 -15.83
C THR A 47 -7.49 -11.08 -15.91
N TRP A 48 -7.98 -10.61 -14.76
CA TRP A 48 -9.03 -9.62 -14.72
C TRP A 48 -8.60 -8.32 -15.44
N LEU A 49 -7.39 -7.83 -15.18
CA LEU A 49 -6.86 -6.65 -15.85
C LEU A 49 -6.86 -6.84 -17.38
N ALA A 50 -6.41 -8.00 -17.86
CA ALA A 50 -6.40 -8.33 -19.28
C ALA A 50 -7.81 -8.33 -19.90
N SER A 51 -8.85 -8.55 -19.09
CA SER A 51 -10.24 -8.52 -19.56
C SER A 51 -10.82 -7.12 -19.69
N VAL A 52 -10.26 -6.13 -18.96
CA VAL A 52 -10.82 -4.76 -18.95
C VAL A 52 -10.01 -3.76 -19.78
N VAL A 53 -8.79 -4.11 -20.18
CA VAL A 53 -7.94 -3.29 -21.06
C VAL A 53 -7.74 -3.99 -22.40
N GLN A 54 -7.26 -3.26 -23.40
CA GLN A 54 -6.94 -3.83 -24.69
C GLN A 54 -5.66 -4.65 -24.62
N THR A 55 -5.63 -5.77 -25.33
CA THR A 55 -4.47 -6.66 -25.35
C THR A 55 -4.04 -6.91 -26.81
N LYS A 56 -2.72 -7.09 -26.99
CA LYS A 56 -2.14 -7.50 -28.27
C LYS A 56 -1.67 -8.95 -28.16
N GLY A 57 -1.83 -9.71 -29.23
CA GLY A 57 -1.45 -11.11 -29.28
C GLY A 57 -2.57 -12.05 -28.89
N GLY A 58 -2.30 -13.35 -28.97
CA GLY A 58 -3.27 -14.40 -28.66
C GLY A 58 -3.32 -14.72 -27.16
N VAL A 59 -4.21 -15.64 -26.83
CA VAL A 59 -4.41 -16.09 -25.43
C VAL A 59 -3.13 -16.67 -24.85
N GLU A 60 -2.34 -17.39 -25.64
CA GLU A 60 -1.08 -17.99 -25.20
C GLU A 60 -0.04 -16.90 -24.84
N ASP A 61 0.10 -15.88 -25.69
CA ASP A 61 1.02 -14.76 -25.42
C ASP A 61 0.63 -14.02 -24.15
N MET A 62 -0.66 -13.80 -23.96
CA MET A 62 -1.17 -13.13 -22.78
C MET A 62 -0.93 -13.97 -21.52
N SER A 63 -1.13 -15.29 -21.61
CA SER A 63 -0.85 -16.19 -20.49
C SER A 63 0.62 -16.13 -20.06
N VAL A 64 1.55 -16.11 -21.01
CA VAL A 64 2.99 -15.99 -20.73
C VAL A 64 3.30 -14.65 -20.06
N ARG A 65 2.73 -13.55 -20.57
CA ARG A 65 2.92 -12.22 -19.98
C ARG A 65 2.39 -12.14 -18.56
N ILE A 66 1.21 -12.68 -18.31
CA ILE A 66 0.59 -12.70 -16.98
C ILE A 66 1.47 -13.47 -16.01
N LYS A 67 1.97 -14.63 -16.40
CA LYS A 67 2.86 -15.44 -15.55
C LYS A 67 4.17 -14.71 -15.25
N ALA A 68 4.76 -14.07 -16.24
CA ALA A 68 6.00 -13.30 -16.06
C ALA A 68 5.78 -12.12 -15.11
N LEU A 69 4.70 -11.37 -15.27
CA LEU A 69 4.36 -10.27 -14.37
C LEU A 69 4.06 -10.77 -12.97
N ALA A 70 3.35 -11.88 -12.83
CA ALA A 70 3.04 -12.47 -11.52
C ALA A 70 4.33 -12.85 -10.79
N GLN A 71 5.31 -13.39 -11.48
CA GLN A 71 6.61 -13.71 -10.90
C GLN A 71 7.32 -12.46 -10.38
N ASN A 72 7.27 -11.37 -11.12
CA ASN A 72 7.86 -10.10 -10.69
C ASN A 72 7.11 -9.45 -9.52
N LEU A 73 5.83 -9.77 -9.34
CA LEU A 73 5.00 -9.23 -8.26
C LEU A 73 5.02 -10.08 -7.00
N GLU A 74 5.71 -11.22 -6.99
CA GLU A 74 5.76 -12.13 -5.83
C GLU A 74 6.31 -11.47 -4.56
N ASP A 75 7.22 -10.51 -4.72
CA ASP A 75 7.86 -9.82 -3.59
C ASP A 75 7.21 -8.47 -3.26
N VAL A 76 6.16 -8.09 -3.98
CA VAL A 76 5.51 -6.80 -3.79
C VAL A 76 4.40 -6.95 -2.75
N PRO A 77 4.29 -6.01 -1.78
CA PRO A 77 3.21 -6.06 -0.80
C PRO A 77 1.83 -6.11 -1.45
N ALA A 78 0.92 -6.88 -0.84
CA ALA A 78 -0.40 -7.19 -1.40
C ALA A 78 -1.21 -5.94 -1.75
N ASP A 79 -1.26 -4.96 -0.86
CA ASP A 79 -2.04 -3.75 -1.08
C ASP A 79 -1.51 -2.90 -2.25
N ILE A 80 -0.19 -2.89 -2.43
CA ILE A 80 0.44 -2.18 -3.55
C ILE A 80 0.08 -2.86 -4.86
N THR A 81 0.17 -4.18 -4.92
CA THR A 81 -0.22 -4.95 -6.11
C THR A 81 -1.67 -4.68 -6.48
N ILE A 82 -2.58 -4.76 -5.52
CA ILE A 82 -4.01 -4.52 -5.72
C ILE A 82 -4.25 -3.08 -6.22
N PHE A 83 -3.63 -2.12 -5.56
CA PHE A 83 -3.77 -0.71 -5.92
C PHE A 83 -3.27 -0.42 -7.34
N VAL A 84 -2.08 -0.91 -7.67
CA VAL A 84 -1.46 -0.65 -8.97
C VAL A 84 -2.27 -1.29 -10.11
N ILE A 85 -2.74 -2.52 -9.93
CA ILE A 85 -3.59 -3.18 -10.94
C ILE A 85 -4.85 -2.36 -11.18
N LYS A 86 -5.50 -1.90 -10.12
CA LYS A 86 -6.71 -1.08 -10.23
C LYS A 86 -6.42 0.26 -10.91
N GLN A 87 -5.33 0.92 -10.54
CA GLN A 87 -4.91 2.18 -11.13
C GLN A 87 -4.66 2.04 -12.63
N ILE A 88 -3.95 1.00 -13.04
CA ILE A 88 -3.69 0.71 -14.45
C ILE A 88 -5.00 0.46 -15.21
N SER A 89 -5.94 -0.27 -14.63
CA SER A 89 -7.23 -0.51 -15.26
C SER A 89 -8.02 0.77 -15.55
N GLN A 90 -7.79 1.81 -14.77
CA GLN A 90 -8.49 3.09 -14.89
C GLN A 90 -7.76 4.09 -15.78
N GLU A 91 -6.43 4.03 -15.83
CA GLU A 91 -5.60 5.03 -16.51
C GLU A 91 -5.04 4.57 -17.85
N GLU A 92 -4.87 3.26 -18.06
CA GLU A 92 -4.23 2.72 -19.26
C GLU A 92 -5.26 2.08 -20.18
N GLU A 93 -5.09 2.31 -21.47
CA GLU A 93 -5.92 1.69 -22.51
C GLU A 93 -5.46 0.28 -22.85
N TRP A 94 -4.14 0.03 -22.76
CA TRP A 94 -3.52 -1.22 -23.16
C TRP A 94 -2.95 -1.96 -21.96
N PHE A 95 -2.87 -3.29 -22.08
CA PHE A 95 -2.23 -4.14 -21.08
C PHE A 95 -0.80 -3.66 -20.86
N PRO A 96 -0.39 -3.42 -19.60
CA PRO A 96 0.85 -2.72 -19.28
C PRO A 96 2.09 -3.58 -19.46
N SER A 97 3.24 -2.92 -19.67
CA SER A 97 4.55 -3.52 -19.55
C SER A 97 4.99 -3.55 -18.07
N TRP A 98 6.03 -4.32 -17.79
CA TRP A 98 6.63 -4.33 -16.45
C TRP A 98 7.11 -2.93 -16.03
N SER A 99 7.63 -2.14 -16.96
CA SER A 99 8.07 -0.77 -16.68
C SER A 99 6.96 0.09 -16.08
N GLN A 100 5.73 -0.03 -16.58
CA GLN A 100 4.59 0.71 -16.07
C GLN A 100 4.21 0.25 -14.65
N PHE A 101 4.26 -1.06 -14.39
CA PHE A 101 4.09 -1.59 -13.03
C PHE A 101 5.18 -1.09 -12.10
N TYR A 102 6.43 -1.19 -12.53
CA TYR A 102 7.59 -0.86 -11.72
C TYR A 102 7.60 0.59 -11.26
N GLN A 103 7.30 1.53 -12.15
CA GLN A 103 7.20 2.95 -11.81
C GLN A 103 6.13 3.21 -10.76
N ARG A 104 4.95 2.62 -10.93
CA ARG A 104 3.83 2.81 -10.01
C ARG A 104 4.10 2.15 -8.66
N ILE A 105 4.70 0.97 -8.67
CA ILE A 105 5.09 0.26 -7.45
C ILE A 105 6.10 1.07 -6.66
N ASN A 106 7.15 1.58 -7.31
CA ASN A 106 8.19 2.37 -6.65
C ASN A 106 7.62 3.64 -6.03
N HIS A 107 6.70 4.30 -6.73
CA HIS A 107 6.04 5.49 -6.20
C HIS A 107 5.26 5.18 -4.92
N ARG A 108 4.53 4.07 -4.90
CA ARG A 108 3.77 3.65 -3.71
C ARG A 108 4.67 3.23 -2.56
N ILE A 109 5.76 2.53 -2.84
CA ILE A 109 6.75 2.14 -1.83
C ILE A 109 7.40 3.37 -1.21
N ALA A 110 7.80 4.34 -2.02
CA ALA A 110 8.38 5.59 -1.53
C ALA A 110 7.41 6.33 -0.60
N ASN A 111 6.14 6.42 -0.97
CA ASN A 111 5.11 7.05 -0.13
C ASN A 111 4.92 6.30 1.19
N ARG A 112 4.92 4.97 1.16
CA ARG A 112 4.81 4.15 2.37
C ARG A 112 6.00 4.34 3.29
N ASN A 113 7.22 4.33 2.76
CA ASN A 113 8.44 4.54 3.54
C ASN A 113 8.43 5.91 4.18
N LEU A 114 8.01 6.94 3.46
CA LEU A 114 7.87 8.29 3.99
C LEU A 114 6.85 8.33 5.15
N PHE A 115 5.73 7.63 5.00
CA PHE A 115 4.72 7.52 6.05
C PHE A 115 5.26 6.83 7.30
N LEU A 116 5.99 5.72 7.13
CA LEU A 116 6.62 5.01 8.25
C LEU A 116 7.67 5.88 8.95
N ASP A 117 8.46 6.63 8.20
CA ASP A 117 9.44 7.56 8.76
C ASP A 117 8.75 8.64 9.59
N LYS A 118 7.64 9.18 9.11
CA LYS A 118 6.83 10.15 9.87
C LYS A 118 6.28 9.54 11.14
N LEU A 119 5.78 8.31 11.10
CA LEU A 119 5.31 7.60 12.30
C LEU A 119 6.44 7.41 13.31
N ASN A 120 7.61 7.01 12.86
CA ASN A 120 8.78 6.83 13.71
C ASN A 120 9.19 8.14 14.37
N THR A 121 9.17 9.24 13.64
CA THR A 121 9.49 10.57 14.15
C THR A 121 8.50 11.00 15.22
N VAL A 122 7.21 10.82 14.98
CA VAL A 122 6.16 11.15 15.95
C VAL A 122 6.27 10.29 17.20
N GLU A 123 6.53 8.99 17.07
CA GLU A 123 6.73 8.08 18.19
C GLU A 123 7.93 8.52 19.07
N ARG A 124 9.03 8.91 18.45
CA ARG A 124 10.20 9.42 19.19
C ARG A 124 9.85 10.69 19.95
N PHE A 125 9.11 11.59 19.32
CA PHE A 125 8.66 12.83 19.93
C PHE A 125 7.78 12.56 21.16
N ILE A 126 6.81 11.69 21.02
CA ILE A 126 5.91 11.28 22.11
C ILE A 126 6.70 10.60 23.23
N GLY A 127 7.66 9.73 22.89
CA GLY A 127 8.51 9.06 23.86
C GLY A 127 9.39 9.99 24.68
N LYS A 128 9.83 11.12 24.12
CA LYS A 128 10.65 12.10 24.82
C LYS A 128 9.89 12.91 25.87
N GLU A 129 8.58 13.02 25.72
CA GLU A 129 7.74 13.75 26.66
C GLU A 129 7.35 12.92 27.89
N ASN A 130 7.61 11.64 27.86
CA ASN A 130 7.39 10.73 28.98
C ASN A 130 8.69 10.57 29.78
#